data_1f5b08912f2704d04a0f74f1d452d511
#
_entry.id   1f5b08912f2704d04a0f74f1d452d511
#
_cell.length_a   1.000
_cell.length_b   1.000
_cell.length_c   1.000
_cell.angle_alpha   90.00
_cell.angle_beta   90.00
_cell.angle_gamma   90.00
#
_symmetry.space_group_name_H-M   'P 1'
#
loop_
_entity.id
_entity.type
_entity.pdbx_description
1 polymer ?
#
loop_
_entity_poly.entity_id
_entity_poly.type
_entity_poly.pdbx_seq_one_letter_code
_entity_poly.pdbx_strand_id
1 'polypeptide(L)'
;MLAAIVGVLSSGCATAARRTTALAAAQYGTDVGVLDKLERGARLGLADLGELGRRGVPENVVLAHLKRRDDVYRLTTGEVLQLREAGVSDGVIDYLLASPEQLARRGPRIYRGGGYGYRGHRIGGFGHRGGGRHR
;
A
#
# COMPACT_ATOMS: atom_id res chain seq x y z
N MET A 1 23.19 2.94 41.69
CA MET A 1 22.08 2.06 41.27
C MET A 1 21.61 2.50 39.91
N LEU A 2 22.11 1.84 38.87
CA LEU A 2 21.74 2.06 37.49
C LEU A 2 20.74 0.96 37.09
N ALA A 3 19.48 1.31 36.96
CA ALA A 3 18.47 0.40 36.41
C ALA A 3 18.51 0.51 34.89
N ALA A 4 18.97 -0.55 34.25
CA ALA A 4 18.94 -0.72 32.81
C ALA A 4 17.50 -0.88 32.35
N ILE A 5 16.99 0.07 31.56
CA ILE A 5 15.80 -0.10 30.76
C ILE A 5 16.23 -0.63 29.39
N VAL A 6 16.36 -1.94 29.31
CA VAL A 6 16.41 -2.67 28.04
C VAL A 6 15.02 -3.20 27.79
N GLY A 7 14.30 -2.60 26.89
CA GLY A 7 12.99 -3.10 26.55
C GLY A 7 12.42 -2.42 25.31
N VAL A 8 12.20 -3.22 24.26
CA VAL A 8 11.30 -2.99 23.13
C VAL A 8 11.83 -2.10 22.01
N LEU A 9 12.67 -2.67 21.17
CA LEU A 9 13.13 -2.08 19.90
C LEU A 9 12.76 -2.94 18.67
N SER A 10 11.57 -3.46 18.56
CA SER A 10 11.19 -4.18 17.33
C SER A 10 9.98 -3.66 16.58
N SER A 11 9.23 -2.72 17.13
CA SER A 11 8.09 -2.06 16.42
C SER A 11 8.43 -0.64 15.93
N GLY A 12 9.63 -0.14 16.17
CA GLY A 12 9.99 1.26 16.01
C GLY A 12 10.30 1.74 14.60
N CYS A 13 10.82 0.88 13.70
CA CYS A 13 11.38 1.36 12.43
C CYS A 13 10.34 1.93 11.47
N ALA A 14 9.17 1.30 11.33
CA ALA A 14 8.14 1.79 10.42
C ALA A 14 7.48 3.09 10.92
N THR A 15 7.29 3.20 12.24
CA THR A 15 6.71 4.38 12.88
C THR A 15 7.70 5.56 12.85
N ALA A 16 8.97 5.30 13.11
CA ALA A 16 10.03 6.31 13.01
C ALA A 16 10.14 6.86 11.59
N ALA A 17 10.14 6.00 10.57
CA ALA A 17 10.21 6.41 9.18
C ALA A 17 8.99 7.25 8.73
N ARG A 18 7.78 6.98 9.25
CA ARG A 18 6.59 7.80 9.00
C ARG A 18 6.70 9.18 9.62
N ARG A 19 7.13 9.25 10.88
CA ARG A 19 7.36 10.52 11.58
C ARG A 19 8.41 11.37 10.86
N THR A 20 9.51 10.78 10.42
CA THR A 20 10.54 11.47 9.66
C THR A 20 9.98 12.09 8.38
N THR A 21 9.15 11.35 7.66
CA THR A 21 8.49 11.85 6.43
C THR A 21 7.55 13.01 6.74
N ALA A 22 6.72 12.88 7.78
CA ALA A 22 5.80 13.94 8.19
C ALA A 22 6.53 15.21 8.68
N LEU A 23 7.58 15.06 9.49
CA LEU A 23 8.41 16.16 9.94
C LEU A 23 9.11 16.88 8.78
N ALA A 24 9.62 16.13 7.80
CA ALA A 24 10.19 16.71 6.59
C ALA A 24 9.17 17.51 5.80
N ALA A 25 7.95 17.00 5.63
CA ALA A 25 6.87 17.73 4.96
C ALA A 25 6.39 18.96 5.76
N ALA A 26 6.39 18.90 7.09
CA ALA A 26 5.99 19.99 7.96
C ALA A 26 6.87 21.24 7.79
N GLN A 27 8.15 21.07 7.48
CA GLN A 27 9.10 22.18 7.23
C GLN A 27 8.68 23.06 6.04
N TYR A 28 7.87 22.51 5.13
CA TYR A 28 7.34 23.21 3.96
C TYR A 28 5.95 23.81 4.19
N GLY A 29 5.45 23.82 5.42
CA GLY A 29 4.14 24.37 5.77
C GLY A 29 2.97 23.58 5.20
N THR A 30 3.14 22.26 5.08
CA THR A 30 2.10 21.34 4.61
C THR A 30 0.89 21.35 5.54
N ASP A 31 -0.30 21.19 4.98
CA ASP A 31 -1.55 21.15 5.73
C ASP A 31 -1.56 20.03 6.79
N VAL A 32 -2.15 20.34 7.96
CA VAL A 32 -2.19 19.43 9.11
C VAL A 32 -2.87 18.09 8.78
N GLY A 33 -3.92 18.12 7.94
CA GLY A 33 -4.61 16.91 7.50
C GLY A 33 -3.73 16.00 6.64
N VAL A 34 -2.86 16.59 5.81
CA VAL A 34 -1.88 15.81 5.01
C VAL A 34 -0.77 15.27 5.90
N LEU A 35 -0.28 16.06 6.87
CA LEU A 35 0.71 15.62 7.84
C LEU A 35 0.21 14.43 8.67
N ASP A 36 -1.01 14.48 9.16
CA ASP A 36 -1.63 13.39 9.89
C ASP A 36 -1.75 12.10 9.04
N LYS A 37 -2.07 12.23 7.75
CA LYS A 37 -2.04 11.08 6.82
C LYS A 37 -0.64 10.49 6.66
N LEU A 38 0.39 11.34 6.56
CA LEU A 38 1.78 10.90 6.46
C LEU A 38 2.23 10.14 7.71
N GLU A 39 1.90 10.66 8.91
CA GLU A 39 2.23 10.02 10.19
C GLU A 39 1.54 8.68 10.38
N ARG A 40 0.25 8.62 10.08
CA ARG A 40 -0.52 7.36 10.15
C ARG A 40 -0.16 6.38 9.04
N GLY A 41 0.55 6.83 8.02
CA GLY A 41 0.81 6.05 6.83
C GLY A 41 -0.49 5.78 6.05
N ALA A 42 -1.41 6.74 6.03
CA ALA A 42 -2.65 6.65 5.27
C ALA A 42 -2.40 6.91 3.77
N ARG A 43 -3.35 6.50 2.93
CA ARG A 43 -3.31 6.79 1.49
C ARG A 43 -3.44 8.29 1.26
N LEU A 44 -2.60 8.83 0.38
CA LEU A 44 -2.71 10.19 -0.11
C LEU A 44 -3.64 10.23 -1.33
N GLY A 45 -4.58 11.17 -1.32
CA GLY A 45 -5.38 11.49 -2.49
C GLY A 45 -4.64 12.39 -3.46
N LEU A 46 -5.23 12.63 -4.64
CA LEU A 46 -4.65 13.55 -5.63
C LEU A 46 -4.56 14.98 -5.10
N ALA A 47 -5.55 15.42 -4.31
CA ALA A 47 -5.53 16.71 -3.66
C ALA A 47 -4.37 16.85 -2.66
N ASP A 48 -4.09 15.80 -1.88
CA ASP A 48 -2.98 15.78 -0.93
C ASP A 48 -1.63 15.85 -1.66
N LEU A 49 -1.49 15.10 -2.75
CA LEU A 49 -0.29 15.12 -3.60
C LEU A 49 -0.08 16.49 -4.25
N GLY A 50 -1.16 17.11 -4.73
CA GLY A 50 -1.14 18.49 -5.25
C GLY A 50 -0.74 19.50 -4.18
N GLU A 51 -1.21 19.35 -2.94
CA GLU A 51 -0.80 20.19 -1.82
C GLU A 51 0.70 20.06 -1.53
N LEU A 52 1.22 18.83 -1.45
CA LEU A 52 2.65 18.58 -1.28
C LEU A 52 3.49 19.19 -2.42
N GLY A 53 3.00 19.13 -3.65
CA GLY A 53 3.63 19.79 -4.81
C GLY A 53 3.66 21.29 -4.69
N ARG A 54 2.51 21.93 -4.37
CA ARG A 54 2.42 23.40 -4.18
C ARG A 54 3.32 23.90 -3.06
N ARG A 55 3.51 23.12 -2.01
CA ARG A 55 4.42 23.44 -0.90
C ARG A 55 5.90 23.16 -1.24
N GLY A 56 6.18 22.57 -2.37
CA GLY A 56 7.55 22.27 -2.78
C GLY A 56 8.21 21.18 -1.94
N VAL A 57 7.42 20.25 -1.40
CA VAL A 57 7.96 19.11 -0.64
C VAL A 57 8.83 18.27 -1.56
N PRO A 58 10.09 17.93 -1.14
CA PRO A 58 11.01 17.20 -1.99
C PRO A 58 10.46 15.84 -2.45
N GLU A 59 10.77 15.50 -3.70
CA GLU A 59 10.37 14.24 -4.35
C GLU A 59 10.66 12.99 -3.50
N ASN A 60 11.87 12.93 -2.95
CA ASN A 60 12.30 11.79 -2.14
C ASN A 60 11.42 11.56 -0.90
N VAL A 61 10.87 12.62 -0.30
CA VAL A 61 9.96 12.56 0.85
C VAL A 61 8.62 11.97 0.42
N VAL A 62 8.06 12.45 -0.68
CA VAL A 62 6.79 11.97 -1.24
C VAL A 62 6.93 10.52 -1.70
N LEU A 63 7.97 10.19 -2.47
CA LEU A 63 8.25 8.83 -2.94
C LEU A 63 8.50 7.85 -1.79
N ALA A 64 9.16 8.27 -0.72
CA ALA A 64 9.37 7.42 0.46
C ALA A 64 8.04 6.99 1.11
N HIS A 65 7.04 7.87 1.13
CA HIS A 65 5.71 7.54 1.61
C HIS A 65 4.97 6.59 0.65
N LEU A 66 4.93 6.94 -0.63
CA LEU A 66 4.24 6.16 -1.66
C LEU A 66 4.80 4.74 -1.78
N LYS A 67 6.11 4.58 -1.78
CA LYS A 67 6.79 3.27 -1.84
C LYS A 67 6.51 2.38 -0.64
N ARG A 68 6.39 2.97 0.56
CA ARG A 68 6.03 2.20 1.76
C ARG A 68 4.59 1.72 1.75
N ARG A 69 3.69 2.52 1.17
CA ARG A 69 2.27 2.19 1.06
C ARG A 69 1.99 1.17 -0.04
N ASP A 70 2.72 1.31 -1.14
CA ASP A 70 2.54 0.47 -2.34
C ASP A 70 1.10 0.53 -2.89
N ASP A 71 0.48 1.70 -2.79
CA ASP A 71 -0.88 1.94 -3.28
C ASP A 71 -0.88 2.05 -4.82
N VAL A 72 -1.96 1.61 -5.42
CA VAL A 72 -2.17 1.73 -6.85
C VAL A 72 -2.98 2.97 -7.18
N TYR A 73 -2.47 3.77 -8.11
CA TYR A 73 -3.13 4.96 -8.62
C TYR A 73 -3.47 4.76 -10.10
N ARG A 74 -4.70 5.07 -10.46
CA ARG A 74 -5.13 5.10 -11.87
C ARG A 74 -5.44 6.54 -12.20
N LEU A 75 -4.53 7.16 -12.94
CA LEU A 75 -4.61 8.57 -13.29
C LEU A 75 -5.16 8.73 -14.71
N THR A 76 -6.04 9.69 -14.86
CA THR A 76 -6.45 10.22 -16.16
C THR A 76 -5.44 11.27 -16.63
N THR A 77 -5.42 11.57 -17.93
CA THR A 77 -4.56 12.63 -18.49
C THR A 77 -4.81 13.98 -17.80
N GLY A 78 -6.07 14.30 -17.49
CA GLY A 78 -6.42 15.54 -16.80
C GLY A 78 -5.84 15.62 -15.39
N GLU A 79 -5.86 14.52 -14.64
CA GLU A 79 -5.28 14.45 -13.29
C GLU A 79 -3.76 14.58 -13.32
N VAL A 80 -3.09 14.00 -14.32
CA VAL A 80 -1.65 14.17 -14.53
C VAL A 80 -1.31 15.64 -14.75
N LEU A 81 -2.08 16.34 -15.60
CA LEU A 81 -1.88 17.77 -15.85
C LEU A 81 -2.09 18.59 -14.58
N GLN A 82 -3.14 18.30 -13.80
CA GLN A 82 -3.39 18.97 -12.52
C GLN A 82 -2.24 18.77 -11.52
N LEU A 83 -1.67 17.58 -11.43
CA LEU A 83 -0.52 17.33 -10.56
C LEU A 83 0.73 18.10 -11.00
N ARG A 84 0.98 18.20 -12.31
CA ARG A 84 2.06 19.01 -12.87
C ARG A 84 1.88 20.50 -12.58
N GLU A 85 0.68 21.02 -12.80
CA GLU A 85 0.32 22.41 -12.48
C GLU A 85 0.47 22.73 -10.99
N ALA A 86 0.20 21.75 -10.14
CA ALA A 86 0.41 21.86 -8.70
C ALA A 86 1.89 21.76 -8.29
N GLY A 87 2.83 21.55 -9.22
CA GLY A 87 4.25 21.48 -8.92
C GLY A 87 4.73 20.12 -8.42
N VAL A 88 3.94 19.06 -8.60
CA VAL A 88 4.38 17.69 -8.30
C VAL A 88 5.47 17.29 -9.30
N SER A 89 6.58 16.73 -8.80
CA SER A 89 7.71 16.34 -9.65
C SER A 89 7.34 15.23 -10.62
N ASP A 90 8.00 15.23 -11.80
CA ASP A 90 7.79 14.20 -12.81
C ASP A 90 8.10 12.79 -12.25
N GLY A 91 9.11 12.65 -11.40
CA GLY A 91 9.45 11.36 -10.78
C GLY A 91 8.33 10.79 -9.90
N VAL A 92 7.58 11.64 -9.19
CA VAL A 92 6.38 11.22 -8.46
C VAL A 92 5.27 10.81 -9.42
N ILE A 93 5.03 11.58 -10.46
CA ILE A 93 4.00 11.30 -11.47
C ILE A 93 4.30 9.98 -12.18
N ASP A 94 5.53 9.76 -12.60
CA ASP A 94 5.97 8.51 -13.24
C ASP A 94 5.77 7.30 -12.31
N TYR A 95 6.09 7.45 -11.02
CA TYR A 95 5.83 6.41 -10.04
C TYR A 95 4.34 6.06 -9.92
N LEU A 96 3.47 7.08 -9.88
CA LEU A 96 2.02 6.90 -9.80
C LEU A 96 1.47 6.20 -11.05
N LEU A 97 1.94 6.59 -12.24
CA LEU A 97 1.55 5.99 -13.52
C LEU A 97 2.02 4.54 -13.64
N ALA A 98 3.21 4.22 -13.13
CA ALA A 98 3.74 2.86 -13.15
C ALA A 98 3.11 1.93 -12.09
N SER A 99 2.40 2.48 -11.10
CA SER A 99 1.87 1.70 -9.98
C SER A 99 0.92 0.56 -10.38
N PRO A 100 0.02 0.67 -11.38
CA PRO A 100 -0.81 -0.44 -11.84
C PRO A 100 0.00 -1.60 -12.44
N GLU A 101 1.03 -1.28 -13.23
CA GLU A 101 1.90 -2.29 -13.85
C GLU A 101 2.76 -3.02 -12.80
N GLN A 102 3.25 -2.29 -11.81
CA GLN A 102 4.02 -2.86 -10.71
C GLN A 102 3.17 -3.87 -9.93
N LEU A 103 1.89 -3.55 -9.68
CA LEU A 103 0.95 -4.48 -9.06
C LEU A 103 0.74 -5.73 -9.92
N ALA A 104 0.54 -5.55 -11.24
CA ALA A 104 0.34 -6.65 -12.17
C ALA A 104 1.55 -7.60 -12.21
N ARG A 105 2.77 -7.04 -12.20
CA ARG A 105 4.02 -7.83 -12.18
C ARG A 105 4.25 -8.61 -10.89
N ARG A 106 3.76 -8.10 -9.76
CA ARG A 106 3.89 -8.77 -8.45
C ARG A 106 2.94 -9.95 -8.29
N GLY A 107 1.92 -10.07 -9.16
CA GLY A 107 0.87 -11.07 -9.08
C GLY A 107 -0.07 -10.86 -7.87
N PRO A 108 -1.16 -11.63 -7.80
CA PRO A 108 -2.01 -11.61 -6.62
C PRO A 108 -1.17 -12.05 -5.42
N ARG A 109 -1.12 -11.24 -4.37
CA ARG A 109 -0.62 -11.69 -3.07
C ARG A 109 -1.55 -12.81 -2.63
N ILE A 110 -1.15 -14.05 -2.93
CA ILE A 110 -1.81 -15.19 -2.33
C ILE A 110 -1.55 -15.03 -0.83
N TYR A 111 -2.56 -14.59 -0.10
CA TYR A 111 -2.57 -14.68 1.35
C TYR A 111 -2.37 -16.15 1.66
N ARG A 112 -1.15 -16.54 1.95
CA ARG A 112 -0.84 -17.83 2.53
C ARG A 112 -1.29 -17.78 3.99
N GLY A 113 -2.57 -17.44 4.17
CA GLY A 113 -3.31 -17.55 5.39
C GLY A 113 -3.59 -19.03 5.65
N GLY A 114 -3.25 -19.45 6.83
CA GLY A 114 -3.24 -20.79 7.36
C GLY A 114 -4.30 -21.73 6.84
N GLY A 115 -3.84 -22.96 6.58
CA GLY A 115 -4.67 -24.04 6.13
C GLY A 115 -5.86 -24.30 7.07
N TYR A 116 -7.01 -23.90 6.63
CA TYR A 116 -8.23 -24.58 7.05
C TYR A 116 -8.29 -25.85 6.22
N GLY A 117 -7.84 -26.94 6.81
CA GLY A 117 -8.01 -28.26 6.26
C GLY A 117 -9.50 -28.52 6.06
N TYR A 118 -9.95 -28.45 4.82
CA TYR A 118 -11.22 -29.03 4.44
C TYR A 118 -11.02 -30.55 4.54
N ARG A 119 -11.45 -31.10 5.67
CA ARG A 119 -11.69 -32.53 5.82
C ARG A 119 -12.70 -32.91 4.74
N GLY A 120 -12.20 -33.53 3.68
CA GLY A 120 -13.03 -34.10 2.63
C GLY A 120 -14.04 -35.06 3.21
N HIS A 121 -15.29 -34.69 3.19
CA HIS A 121 -16.38 -35.66 3.33
C HIS A 121 -16.33 -36.58 2.13
N ARG A 122 -15.84 -37.78 2.39
CA ARG A 122 -15.92 -38.91 1.49
C ARG A 122 -17.41 -39.25 1.35
N ILE A 123 -18.05 -38.72 0.31
CA ILE A 123 -19.41 -39.16 -0.05
C ILE A 123 -19.30 -40.55 -0.65
N GLY A 124 -19.91 -41.45 0.10
CA GLY A 124 -19.93 -42.90 -0.18
C GLY A 124 -20.50 -43.23 -1.56
N GLY A 125 -19.93 -44.27 -2.11
CA GLY A 125 -20.31 -44.82 -3.39
C GLY A 125 -21.76 -45.28 -3.44
N PHE A 126 -22.43 -44.88 -4.48
CA PHE A 126 -23.63 -45.57 -4.93
C PHE A 126 -23.23 -46.65 -5.93
N GLY A 127 -23.18 -47.88 -5.43
CA GLY A 127 -23.12 -49.06 -6.24
C GLY A 127 -24.42 -49.26 -6.99
N HIS A 128 -24.40 -49.18 -8.30
CA HIS A 128 -25.45 -49.72 -9.13
C HIS A 128 -25.06 -51.10 -9.61
N ARG A 129 -25.56 -52.11 -8.83
CA ARG A 129 -25.75 -53.47 -9.34
C ARG A 129 -27.06 -53.43 -10.13
N GLY A 130 -27.02 -53.67 -11.40
CA GLY A 130 -28.15 -53.94 -12.26
C GLY A 130 -27.79 -55.07 -13.21
N GLY A 131 -28.07 -56.28 -12.78
CA GLY A 131 -28.07 -57.42 -13.62
C GLY A 131 -29.33 -57.47 -14.46
N GLY A 132 -29.20 -57.88 -15.69
CA GLY A 132 -30.28 -58.10 -16.62
C GLY A 132 -29.84 -59.10 -17.69
N ARG A 133 -30.03 -60.40 -17.40
CA ARG A 133 -30.07 -61.43 -18.44
C ARG A 133 -31.40 -61.32 -19.14
N HIS A 134 -31.41 -61.44 -20.45
CA HIS A 134 -32.42 -62.17 -21.24
C HIS A 134 -31.90 -62.33 -22.66
N ARG A 135 -31.69 -63.55 -23.01
CA ARG A 135 -32.14 -64.47 -24.06
C ARG A 135 -32.08 -63.94 -25.49
#